data_628ff8ec74b4e4bda760c60d60b0bf3f
#
_entry.id   628ff8ec74b4e4bda760c60d60b0bf3f
#
_cell.length_a   1.000
_cell.length_b   1.000
_cell.length_c   1.000
_cell.angle_alpha   90.00
_cell.angle_beta   90.00
_cell.angle_gamma   90.00
#
_symmetry.space_group_name_H-M   'P 1'
#
loop_
_entity.id
_entity.type
_entity.pdbx_description
1 polymer ?
#
loop_
_entity_poly.entity_id
_entity_poly.type
_entity_poly.pdbx_seq_one_letter_code
_entity_poly.pdbx_strand_id
1 'polypeptide(L)'
;MTLIYSSDPLFQHTLVRVVRRYQFTSALIQPPKDPNGWTGLPVLFDEVFTGLYRLGRFSSASFLQCQPDISVHAKLLTGGLLPLSATCASNSIFDAFWGDEKSDALLHGHSYTAHPIGCHIANKSLYEMQVLSQGGVWKSYQRNWQRGDTANLRIGKFAFYSNEIGTWSMWCKNAVLQLSNHPRVESVVALGSVLAVSITDRAGSGNSSLLIYELIAR
;
A
#
# COMPACT_ATOMS: atom_id res chain seq x y z
N MET A 1 2.31 12.41 -7.22
CA MET A 1 2.30 10.95 -7.24
C MET A 1 3.69 10.38 -6.97
N THR A 2 4.41 10.96 -6.08
CA THR A 2 5.86 10.74 -5.93
C THR A 2 6.23 10.01 -4.62
N LEU A 3 5.28 9.56 -3.84
CA LEU A 3 5.52 9.15 -2.45
C LEU A 3 5.41 7.65 -2.16
N ILE A 4 5.18 6.82 -3.18
CA ILE A 4 5.21 5.36 -2.98
C ILE A 4 6.66 4.86 -2.85
N TYR A 5 7.60 5.72 -3.07
CA TYR A 5 8.89 5.34 -3.57
C TYR A 5 9.92 5.11 -2.56
N SER A 6 9.78 5.20 -1.34
CA SER A 6 11.06 4.98 -0.69
C SER A 6 11.14 5.17 0.79
N SER A 7 10.07 5.14 1.50
CA SER A 7 10.29 5.06 2.93
C SER A 7 10.48 3.60 3.34
N ASP A 8 11.60 3.36 3.97
CA ASP A 8 11.94 2.09 4.59
C ASP A 8 10.79 1.64 5.51
N PRO A 9 10.33 0.37 5.42
CA PRO A 9 9.28 -0.14 6.31
C PRO A 9 9.57 0.04 7.79
N LEU A 10 10.84 -0.03 8.19
CA LEU A 10 11.25 0.23 9.57
C LEU A 10 11.03 1.70 9.96
N PHE A 11 11.32 2.63 9.06
CA PHE A 11 11.03 4.05 9.28
C PHE A 11 9.54 4.28 9.47
N GLN A 12 8.71 3.73 8.58
CA GLN A 12 7.25 3.85 8.67
C GLN A 12 6.71 3.22 9.96
N HIS A 13 7.16 2.01 10.29
CA HIS A 13 6.80 1.35 11.54
C HIS A 13 7.19 2.20 12.77
N THR A 14 8.41 2.75 12.75
CA THR A 14 8.89 3.60 13.84
C THR A 14 8.06 4.88 13.94
N LEU A 15 7.73 5.51 12.82
CA LEU A 15 6.87 6.68 12.77
C LEU A 15 5.51 6.43 13.40
N VAL A 16 4.85 5.31 13.02
CA VAL A 16 3.58 4.90 13.62
C VAL A 16 3.70 4.74 15.15
N ARG A 17 4.77 4.09 15.61
CA ARG A 17 5.00 3.91 17.06
C ARG A 17 5.22 5.24 17.80
N VAL A 18 5.95 6.16 17.18
CA VAL A 18 6.18 7.48 17.76
C VAL A 18 4.87 8.25 17.85
N VAL A 19 4.12 8.32 16.76
CA VAL A 19 2.85 9.04 16.70
C VAL A 19 1.85 8.50 17.71
N ARG A 20 1.76 7.17 17.88
CA ARG A 20 0.86 6.53 18.87
C ARG A 20 1.28 6.73 20.32
N ARG A 21 2.53 7.08 20.58
CA ARG A 21 3.05 7.37 21.93
C ARG A 21 3.09 8.86 22.25
N TYR A 22 2.88 9.71 21.24
CA TYR A 22 2.95 11.14 21.43
C TYR A 22 1.78 11.60 22.30
N GLN A 23 2.10 12.11 23.49
CA GLN A 23 1.09 12.64 24.40
C GLN A 23 0.83 14.11 24.06
N PHE A 24 -0.40 14.40 23.65
CA PHE A 24 -0.86 15.78 23.55
C PHE A 24 -1.09 16.34 24.94
N THR A 25 -0.35 17.38 25.29
CA THR A 25 -0.53 18.12 26.55
C THR A 25 -1.71 19.11 26.49
N SER A 26 -2.42 19.19 25.37
CA SER A 26 -3.57 20.08 25.23
C SER A 26 -4.79 19.48 25.93
N ALA A 27 -5.35 20.20 26.90
CA ALA A 27 -6.58 19.83 27.60
C ALA A 27 -7.84 19.74 26.70
N LEU A 28 -7.71 20.10 25.43
CA LEU A 28 -8.80 20.15 24.46
C LEU A 28 -8.97 18.84 23.65
N ILE A 29 -7.97 17.98 23.64
CA ILE A 29 -8.04 16.71 22.92
C ILE A 29 -7.72 15.60 23.92
N GLN A 30 -8.75 14.99 24.45
CA GLN A 30 -8.56 13.73 25.18
C GLN A 30 -8.28 12.63 24.16
N PRO A 31 -7.17 11.91 24.29
CA PRO A 31 -6.95 10.75 23.41
C PRO A 31 -8.09 9.75 23.61
N PRO A 32 -8.56 9.11 22.52
CA PRO A 32 -9.58 8.07 22.63
C PRO A 32 -9.07 6.99 23.60
N LYS A 33 -9.96 6.52 24.48
CA LYS A 33 -9.67 5.38 25.34
C LYS A 33 -9.62 4.12 24.48
N ASP A 34 -8.46 3.85 23.88
CA ASP A 34 -8.24 2.61 23.16
C ASP A 34 -8.05 1.47 24.17
N PRO A 35 -8.80 0.36 24.05
CA PRO A 35 -8.56 -0.84 24.82
C PRO A 35 -7.13 -1.40 24.66
N ASN A 36 -6.41 -1.03 23.60
CA ASN A 36 -5.01 -1.40 23.38
C ASN A 36 -4.00 -0.45 24.05
N GLY A 37 -4.49 0.59 24.74
CA GLY A 37 -3.66 1.45 25.60
C GLY A 37 -2.76 2.46 24.90
N TRP A 38 -2.98 2.76 23.59
CA TRP A 38 -2.24 3.86 22.96
C TRP A 38 -2.88 5.23 23.33
N THR A 39 -2.05 6.25 23.44
CA THR A 39 -2.44 7.58 23.94
C THR A 39 -2.15 8.69 22.93
N GLY A 40 -1.65 8.35 21.76
CA GLY A 40 -1.25 9.30 20.72
C GLY A 40 -2.33 9.60 19.70
N LEU A 41 -1.91 10.10 18.55
CA LEU A 41 -2.80 10.37 17.42
C LEU A 41 -3.25 9.08 16.72
N PRO A 42 -4.47 9.06 16.17
CA PRO A 42 -4.88 8.01 15.26
C PRO A 42 -4.03 8.03 13.99
N VAL A 43 -3.78 6.85 13.44
CA VAL A 43 -2.97 6.65 12.25
C VAL A 43 -3.86 6.21 11.09
N LEU A 44 -3.82 6.96 10.01
CA LEU A 44 -4.53 6.67 8.78
C LEU A 44 -3.57 6.07 7.74
N PHE A 45 -3.94 4.90 7.18
CA PHE A 45 -3.26 4.34 6.02
C PHE A 45 -4.06 4.62 4.75
N ASP A 46 -3.46 5.39 3.84
CA ASP A 46 -3.98 5.54 2.49
C ASP A 46 -3.55 4.32 1.66
N GLU A 47 -4.41 3.33 1.61
CA GLU A 47 -4.24 2.11 0.82
C GLU A 47 -4.98 2.16 -0.52
N VAL A 48 -5.34 3.33 -0.99
CA VAL A 48 -6.02 3.54 -2.27
C VAL A 48 -5.25 2.89 -3.43
N PHE A 49 -3.93 2.97 -3.42
CA PHE A 49 -3.08 2.32 -4.41
C PHE A 49 -2.49 1.00 -3.91
N THR A 50 -2.04 0.94 -2.68
CA THR A 50 -1.22 -0.15 -2.14
C THR A 50 -2.02 -1.35 -1.64
N GLY A 51 -3.27 -1.15 -1.29
CA GLY A 51 -4.15 -2.18 -0.75
C GLY A 51 -4.66 -3.18 -1.77
N LEU A 52 -5.45 -4.12 -1.29
CA LEU A 52 -6.21 -5.09 -2.07
C LEU A 52 -5.31 -5.89 -3.03
N TYR A 53 -4.27 -6.51 -2.49
CA TYR A 53 -3.31 -7.37 -3.20
C TYR A 53 -2.39 -6.65 -4.22
N ARG A 54 -2.45 -5.33 -4.37
CA ARG A 54 -1.57 -4.61 -5.29
C ARG A 54 -0.09 -4.92 -5.04
N LEU A 55 0.32 -4.93 -3.79
CA LEU A 55 1.68 -5.24 -3.37
C LEU A 55 1.88 -6.74 -3.05
N GLY A 56 1.00 -7.60 -3.54
CA GLY A 56 1.07 -9.04 -3.31
C GLY A 56 0.47 -9.50 -1.98
N ARG A 57 -0.16 -8.60 -1.21
CA ARG A 57 -0.82 -8.85 0.06
C ARG A 57 -2.12 -8.07 0.14
N PHE A 58 -3.07 -8.54 0.93
CA PHE A 58 -4.37 -7.88 1.10
C PHE A 58 -4.21 -6.43 1.56
N SER A 59 -3.35 -6.18 2.54
CA SER A 59 -3.08 -4.84 3.08
C SER A 59 -1.58 -4.61 3.24
N SER A 60 -1.14 -3.38 3.00
CA SER A 60 0.24 -2.94 3.23
C SER A 60 0.61 -2.92 4.72
N ALA A 61 -0.37 -2.86 5.62
CA ALA A 61 -0.20 -2.97 7.06
C ALA A 61 0.60 -4.22 7.47
N SER A 62 0.45 -5.31 6.70
CA SER A 62 1.19 -6.55 6.93
C SER A 62 2.71 -6.43 6.74
N PHE A 63 3.20 -5.48 5.94
CA PHE A 63 4.63 -5.21 5.82
C PHE A 63 5.15 -4.43 7.03
N LEU A 64 4.30 -3.60 7.61
CA LEU A 64 4.63 -2.75 8.75
C LEU A 64 4.40 -3.44 10.10
N GLN A 65 3.75 -4.61 10.10
CA GLN A 65 3.35 -5.34 11.32
C GLN A 65 2.62 -4.44 12.32
N CYS A 66 1.82 -3.52 11.81
CA CYS A 66 0.97 -2.65 12.62
C CYS A 66 -0.35 -2.38 11.89
N GLN A 67 -1.41 -2.19 12.66
CA GLN A 67 -2.74 -1.90 12.12
C GLN A 67 -2.99 -0.39 12.13
N PRO A 68 -3.61 0.18 11.10
CA PRO A 68 -4.09 1.54 11.13
C PRO A 68 -5.35 1.67 11.98
N ASP A 69 -5.66 2.89 12.39
CA ASP A 69 -6.94 3.23 13.02
C ASP A 69 -7.99 3.53 11.96
N ILE A 70 -7.54 4.05 10.82
CA ILE A 70 -8.36 4.29 9.64
C ILE A 70 -7.59 3.78 8.42
N SER A 71 -8.26 3.05 7.52
CA SER A 71 -7.70 2.69 6.21
C SER A 71 -8.64 3.07 5.09
N VAL A 72 -8.08 3.54 3.97
CA VAL A 72 -8.84 3.96 2.79
C VAL A 72 -8.50 3.06 1.61
N HIS A 73 -9.52 2.49 0.99
CA HIS A 73 -9.41 1.58 -0.14
C HIS A 73 -10.22 2.07 -1.34
N ALA A 74 -9.68 1.95 -2.53
CA ALA A 74 -10.34 2.28 -3.79
C ALA A 74 -9.70 1.47 -4.94
N LYS A 75 -9.71 1.96 -6.16
CA LYS A 75 -9.07 1.38 -7.35
C LYS A 75 -9.40 -0.11 -7.55
N LEU A 76 -8.58 -1.02 -7.02
CA LEU A 76 -8.84 -2.47 -7.12
C LEU A 76 -10.13 -2.90 -6.42
N LEU A 77 -10.70 -2.06 -5.56
CA LEU A 77 -11.97 -2.35 -4.91
C LEU A 77 -13.09 -2.66 -5.93
N THR A 78 -13.06 -1.98 -7.07
CA THR A 78 -14.01 -2.24 -8.16
C THR A 78 -13.32 -2.61 -9.49
N GLY A 79 -11.98 -2.67 -9.51
CA GLY A 79 -11.22 -2.88 -10.74
C GLY A 79 -11.38 -1.78 -11.78
N GLY A 80 -11.90 -0.60 -11.39
CA GLY A 80 -12.15 0.53 -12.29
C GLY A 80 -13.48 0.48 -13.03
N LEU A 81 -14.33 -0.51 -12.78
CA LEU A 81 -15.65 -0.63 -13.41
C LEU A 81 -16.60 0.48 -12.94
N LEU A 82 -16.52 0.85 -11.67
CA LEU A 82 -17.29 1.96 -11.09
C LEU A 82 -16.43 2.74 -10.10
N PRO A 83 -16.65 4.05 -9.95
CA PRO A 83 -16.01 4.84 -8.91
C PRO A 83 -16.60 4.46 -7.54
N LEU A 84 -15.76 3.87 -6.69
CA LEU A 84 -16.11 3.53 -5.32
C LEU A 84 -14.86 3.56 -4.44
N SER A 85 -15.02 4.07 -3.23
CA SER A 85 -14.03 3.95 -2.18
C SER A 85 -14.70 3.45 -0.89
N ALA A 86 -13.91 2.82 -0.03
CA ALA A 86 -14.31 2.42 1.30
C ALA A 86 -13.31 2.96 2.31
N THR A 87 -13.83 3.60 3.35
CA THR A 87 -13.05 4.01 4.52
C THR A 87 -13.45 3.11 5.67
N CYS A 88 -12.49 2.37 6.18
CA CYS A 88 -12.65 1.48 7.33
C CYS A 88 -12.04 2.15 8.55
N ALA A 89 -12.76 2.18 9.66
CA ALA A 89 -12.30 2.76 10.92
C ALA A 89 -12.34 1.71 12.03
N SER A 90 -11.45 1.87 13.01
CA SER A 90 -11.50 1.07 14.24
C SER A 90 -12.74 1.43 15.08
N ASN A 91 -13.12 0.53 15.99
CA ASN A 91 -14.23 0.79 16.89
C ASN A 91 -14.02 2.05 17.73
N SER A 92 -12.79 2.31 18.18
CA SER A 92 -12.47 3.52 18.96
C SER A 92 -12.70 4.82 18.17
N ILE A 93 -12.45 4.80 16.84
CA ILE A 93 -12.77 5.94 15.97
C ILE A 93 -14.29 6.04 15.79
N PHE A 94 -14.96 4.92 15.56
CA PHE A 94 -16.42 4.89 15.40
C PHE A 94 -17.12 5.40 16.66
N ASP A 95 -16.72 4.92 17.82
CA ASP A 95 -17.32 5.28 19.12
C ASP A 95 -17.14 6.77 19.44
N ALA A 96 -16.10 7.42 18.91
CA ALA A 96 -15.90 8.86 19.09
C ALA A 96 -16.96 9.72 18.38
N PHE A 97 -17.66 9.15 17.39
CA PHE A 97 -18.76 9.80 16.67
C PHE A 97 -20.14 9.20 17.01
N TRP A 98 -20.19 8.30 18.00
CA TRP A 98 -21.41 7.68 18.46
C TRP A 98 -21.97 8.44 19.66
N GLY A 99 -23.12 9.10 19.49
CA GLY A 99 -23.79 9.86 20.53
C GLY A 99 -25.26 10.04 20.22
N ASP A 100 -26.00 10.59 21.18
CA ASP A 100 -27.46 10.81 21.07
C ASP A 100 -27.76 12.11 20.32
N GLU A 101 -26.80 13.04 20.28
CA GLU A 101 -26.99 14.33 19.66
C GLU A 101 -26.58 14.29 18.18
N LYS A 102 -27.32 14.99 17.32
CA LYS A 102 -27.02 15.09 15.90
C LYS A 102 -25.62 15.69 15.62
N SER A 103 -25.14 16.52 16.52
CA SER A 103 -23.79 17.12 16.46
C SER A 103 -22.67 16.11 16.67
N ASP A 104 -22.95 14.97 17.29
CA ASP A 104 -21.94 13.94 17.54
C ASP A 104 -21.63 13.13 16.29
N ALA A 105 -22.57 13.07 15.35
CA ALA A 105 -22.43 12.32 14.14
C ALA A 105 -21.44 12.96 13.15
N LEU A 106 -20.51 12.17 12.62
CA LEU A 106 -19.71 12.58 11.47
C LEU A 106 -20.61 12.64 10.23
N LEU A 107 -21.10 13.83 9.91
CA LEU A 107 -21.93 14.07 8.73
C LEU A 107 -21.10 14.02 7.44
N HIS A 108 -20.65 12.84 7.09
CA HIS A 108 -19.78 12.55 5.99
C HIS A 108 -20.46 11.58 5.03
N GLY A 109 -20.98 12.10 3.94
CA GLY A 109 -21.66 11.28 2.95
C GLY A 109 -22.25 12.13 1.82
N HIS A 110 -22.78 11.44 0.83
CA HIS A 110 -23.49 12.02 -0.30
C HIS A 110 -24.63 11.10 -0.77
N SER A 111 -25.46 11.57 -1.68
CA SER A 111 -26.65 10.82 -2.17
C SER A 111 -26.36 9.43 -2.69
N TYR A 112 -25.16 9.15 -3.14
CA TYR A 112 -24.74 7.89 -3.72
C TYR A 112 -23.86 7.04 -2.78
N THR A 113 -23.81 7.38 -1.51
CA THR A 113 -23.16 6.56 -0.49
C THR A 113 -23.80 5.17 -0.46
N ALA A 114 -22.98 4.13 -0.32
CA ALA A 114 -23.41 2.73 -0.35
C ALA A 114 -24.16 2.31 -1.61
N HIS A 115 -23.78 2.86 -2.76
CA HIS A 115 -24.36 2.55 -4.07
C HIS A 115 -24.40 1.02 -4.32
N PRO A 116 -25.58 0.41 -4.49
CA PRO A 116 -25.72 -1.06 -4.45
C PRO A 116 -24.92 -1.79 -5.52
N ILE A 117 -24.90 -1.28 -6.74
CA ILE A 117 -24.13 -1.88 -7.85
C ILE A 117 -22.63 -1.78 -7.57
N GLY A 118 -22.16 -0.64 -7.07
CA GLY A 118 -20.76 -0.46 -6.66
C GLY A 118 -20.35 -1.44 -5.56
N CYS A 119 -21.17 -1.60 -4.54
CA CYS A 119 -20.96 -2.57 -3.46
C CYS A 119 -20.94 -4.01 -3.97
N HIS A 120 -21.85 -4.36 -4.89
CA HIS A 120 -21.88 -5.70 -5.50
C HIS A 120 -20.59 -5.98 -6.30
N ILE A 121 -20.16 -5.03 -7.12
CA ILE A 121 -18.91 -5.14 -7.88
C ILE A 121 -17.70 -5.24 -6.94
N ALA A 122 -17.67 -4.45 -5.88
CA ALA A 122 -16.61 -4.52 -4.89
C ALA A 122 -16.52 -5.91 -4.23
N ASN A 123 -17.65 -6.47 -3.82
CA ASN A 123 -17.68 -7.82 -3.26
C ASN A 123 -17.18 -8.87 -4.26
N LYS A 124 -17.60 -8.77 -5.52
CA LYS A 124 -17.13 -9.69 -6.57
C LYS A 124 -15.63 -9.53 -6.81
N SER A 125 -15.14 -8.31 -6.91
CA SER A 125 -13.71 -8.03 -7.07
C SER A 125 -12.88 -8.59 -5.91
N LEU A 126 -13.30 -8.37 -4.67
CA LEU A 126 -12.63 -8.90 -3.49
C LEU A 126 -12.58 -10.43 -3.49
N TYR A 127 -13.69 -11.06 -3.82
CA TYR A 127 -13.77 -12.52 -3.94
C TYR A 127 -12.80 -13.07 -5.00
N GLU A 128 -12.80 -12.50 -6.20
CA GLU A 128 -11.91 -12.94 -7.28
C GLU A 128 -10.42 -12.74 -6.91
N MET A 129 -10.07 -11.61 -6.30
CA MET A 129 -8.70 -11.37 -5.84
C MET A 129 -8.29 -12.36 -4.74
N GLN A 130 -9.19 -12.72 -3.83
CA GLN A 130 -8.94 -13.75 -2.83
C GLN A 130 -8.70 -15.12 -3.47
N VAL A 131 -9.53 -15.53 -4.42
CA VAL A 131 -9.36 -16.78 -5.18
C VAL A 131 -8.03 -16.79 -5.92
N LEU A 132 -7.70 -15.71 -6.64
CA LEU A 132 -6.43 -15.57 -7.34
C LEU A 132 -5.23 -15.69 -6.40
N SER A 133 -5.31 -15.07 -5.23
CA SER A 133 -4.22 -15.08 -4.24
C SER A 133 -3.93 -16.48 -3.68
N GLN A 134 -4.89 -17.38 -3.72
CA GLN A 134 -4.75 -18.78 -3.29
C GLN A 134 -4.37 -19.71 -4.43
N GLY A 135 -4.42 -19.24 -5.66
CA GLY A 135 -4.21 -20.03 -6.87
C GLY A 135 -2.75 -20.45 -7.10
N GLY A 136 -2.58 -21.47 -7.95
CA GLY A 136 -1.28 -22.04 -8.29
C GLY A 136 -0.34 -21.02 -8.98
N VAL A 137 -0.89 -20.16 -9.82
CA VAL A 137 -0.13 -19.10 -10.53
C VAL A 137 0.47 -18.12 -9.54
N TRP A 138 -0.32 -17.65 -8.55
CA TRP A 138 0.16 -16.75 -7.51
C TRP A 138 1.31 -17.37 -6.71
N LYS A 139 1.14 -18.61 -6.29
CA LYS A 139 2.17 -19.39 -5.59
C LYS A 139 3.42 -19.62 -6.45
N SER A 140 3.28 -19.74 -7.76
CA SER A 140 4.41 -19.90 -8.66
C SER A 140 5.27 -18.63 -8.72
N TYR A 141 4.66 -17.44 -8.76
CA TYR A 141 5.38 -16.17 -8.68
C TYR A 141 6.12 -16.04 -7.34
N GLN A 142 5.46 -16.33 -6.23
CA GLN A 142 6.10 -16.30 -4.91
C GLN A 142 7.35 -17.19 -4.86
N ARG A 143 7.24 -18.45 -5.33
CA ARG A 143 8.37 -19.38 -5.40
C ARG A 143 9.51 -18.91 -6.30
N ASN A 144 9.18 -18.24 -7.39
CA ASN A 144 10.17 -17.73 -8.34
C ASN A 144 11.07 -16.65 -7.72
N TRP A 145 10.52 -15.84 -6.83
CA TRP A 145 11.27 -14.82 -6.10
C TRP A 145 12.02 -15.36 -4.87
N GLN A 146 11.54 -16.44 -4.30
CA GLN A 146 12.19 -17.11 -3.17
C GLN A 146 13.38 -17.98 -3.57
N ARG A 147 13.37 -18.53 -4.80
CA ARG A 147 14.44 -19.37 -5.33
C ARG A 147 15.57 -18.50 -5.88
N GLY A 148 16.71 -18.55 -5.26
CA GLY A 148 17.97 -18.00 -5.77
C GLY A 148 18.71 -17.13 -4.76
N ASP A 149 20.05 -17.20 -4.83
CA ASP A 149 20.96 -16.43 -4.01
C ASP A 149 20.62 -14.96 -3.99
N THR A 150 20.04 -14.52 -2.90
CA THR A 150 19.81 -13.10 -2.61
C THR A 150 21.13 -12.35 -2.35
N ALA A 151 22.23 -13.09 -2.18
CA ALA A 151 23.56 -12.53 -1.87
C ALA A 151 24.13 -11.63 -2.97
N ASN A 152 23.69 -11.76 -4.22
CA ASN A 152 24.19 -10.96 -5.35
C ASN A 152 23.19 -9.95 -5.91
N LEU A 153 22.00 -9.85 -5.32
CA LEU A 153 21.07 -8.79 -5.66
C LEU A 153 21.56 -7.48 -5.02
N ARG A 154 22.24 -6.66 -5.76
CA ARG A 154 22.32 -5.22 -5.50
C ARG A 154 20.93 -4.61 -5.81
N ILE A 155 19.94 -5.05 -5.08
CA ILE A 155 18.72 -4.28 -4.89
C ILE A 155 19.18 -3.09 -4.09
N GLY A 156 19.21 -1.91 -4.70
CA GLY A 156 19.79 -0.71 -4.14
C GLY A 156 19.61 -0.63 -2.64
N LYS A 157 20.50 -0.07 -1.89
CA LYS A 157 20.73 0.04 -0.42
C LYS A 157 19.60 -0.36 0.58
N PHE A 158 18.55 -1.04 0.14
CA PHE A 158 17.42 -1.49 0.95
C PHE A 158 17.59 -2.97 1.25
N ALA A 159 18.14 -3.26 2.43
CA ALA A 159 18.04 -4.57 3.04
C ALA A 159 16.56 -4.81 3.39
N PHE A 160 15.84 -5.54 2.53
CA PHE A 160 14.56 -6.08 2.95
C PHE A 160 14.81 -7.08 4.09
N TYR A 161 14.17 -6.88 5.22
CA TYR A 161 14.18 -7.82 6.33
C TYR A 161 13.53 -9.13 5.85
N SER A 162 14.38 -10.12 5.54
CA SER A 162 14.03 -11.24 4.67
C SER A 162 13.49 -12.48 5.39
N ASN A 163 13.25 -12.48 6.69
CA ASN A 163 13.13 -13.77 7.35
C ASN A 163 11.73 -14.31 7.63
N GLU A 164 10.64 -13.52 7.52
CA GLU A 164 9.29 -14.12 7.68
C GLU A 164 8.23 -13.54 6.75
N ILE A 165 8.46 -12.38 6.15
CA ILE A 165 7.49 -11.73 5.29
C ILE A 165 8.06 -11.62 3.88
N GLY A 166 8.12 -12.74 3.16
CA GLY A 166 8.66 -12.78 1.81
C GLY A 166 8.09 -11.69 0.91
N THR A 167 8.96 -10.82 0.41
CA THR A 167 8.63 -9.91 -0.68
C THR A 167 8.73 -10.67 -2.00
N TRP A 168 7.82 -10.42 -2.91
CA TRP A 168 7.79 -11.07 -4.21
C TRP A 168 7.06 -10.20 -5.22
N SER A 169 7.21 -10.51 -6.51
CA SER A 169 6.54 -9.78 -7.57
C SER A 169 5.97 -10.71 -8.62
N MET A 170 4.95 -10.25 -9.32
CA MET A 170 4.35 -10.91 -10.50
C MET A 170 5.24 -10.76 -11.75
N TRP A 171 6.23 -9.89 -11.70
CA TRP A 171 7.18 -9.67 -12.78
C TRP A 171 8.29 -10.73 -12.76
N CYS A 172 8.73 -11.15 -13.94
CA CYS A 172 9.80 -12.13 -14.05
C CYS A 172 11.10 -11.60 -13.41
N LYS A 173 11.64 -12.34 -12.43
CA LYS A 173 12.85 -11.95 -11.69
C LYS A 173 14.02 -11.63 -12.61
N ASN A 174 14.27 -12.48 -13.60
CA ASN A 174 15.39 -12.28 -14.54
C ASN A 174 15.21 -11.02 -15.40
N ALA A 175 13.99 -10.75 -15.86
CA ALA A 175 13.71 -9.53 -16.61
C ALA A 175 13.90 -8.27 -15.75
N VAL A 176 13.45 -8.31 -14.49
CA VAL A 176 13.66 -7.20 -13.53
C VAL A 176 15.17 -6.98 -13.28
N LEU A 177 15.94 -8.06 -13.13
CA LEU A 177 17.39 -7.97 -12.96
C LEU A 177 18.10 -7.43 -14.22
N GLN A 178 17.72 -7.89 -15.40
CA GLN A 178 18.26 -7.35 -16.66
C GLN A 178 17.97 -5.86 -16.79
N LEU A 179 16.73 -5.46 -16.48
CA LEU A 179 16.33 -4.07 -16.51
C LEU A 179 17.12 -3.22 -15.51
N SER A 180 17.36 -3.71 -14.29
CA SER A 180 18.11 -3.00 -13.26
C SER A 180 19.60 -2.80 -13.61
N ASN A 181 20.15 -3.64 -14.48
CA ASN A 181 21.54 -3.52 -14.96
C ASN A 181 21.68 -2.62 -16.19
N HIS A 182 20.57 -2.09 -16.72
CA HIS A 182 20.65 -1.23 -17.90
C HIS A 182 21.28 0.13 -17.55
N PRO A 183 22.24 0.66 -18.36
CA PRO A 183 23.00 1.88 -18.01
C PRO A 183 22.17 3.14 -17.81
N ARG A 184 20.98 3.19 -18.37
CA ARG A 184 20.04 4.33 -18.25
C ARG A 184 19.03 4.15 -17.12
N VAL A 185 19.07 3.06 -16.39
CA VAL A 185 18.18 2.79 -15.26
C VAL A 185 18.90 3.10 -13.97
N GLU A 186 18.33 3.99 -13.20
CA GLU A 186 18.82 4.40 -11.90
C GLU A 186 18.35 3.44 -10.80
N SER A 187 17.08 3.07 -10.85
CA SER A 187 16.49 2.14 -9.88
C SER A 187 15.29 1.39 -10.45
N VAL A 188 15.07 0.19 -9.93
CA VAL A 188 13.88 -0.62 -10.23
C VAL A 188 13.27 -1.09 -8.92
N VAL A 189 11.96 -0.91 -8.78
CA VAL A 189 11.17 -1.46 -7.68
C VAL A 189 10.14 -2.43 -8.27
N ALA A 190 10.17 -3.69 -7.83
CA ALA A 190 9.22 -4.71 -8.22
C ALA A 190 8.60 -5.32 -6.95
N LEU A 191 7.30 -5.10 -6.74
CA LEU A 191 6.59 -5.59 -5.56
C LEU A 191 5.12 -5.90 -5.90
N GLY A 192 4.69 -7.13 -5.70
CA GLY A 192 3.36 -7.56 -6.14
C GLY A 192 3.19 -7.32 -7.65
N SER A 193 2.14 -6.63 -8.04
CA SER A 193 1.87 -6.24 -9.44
C SER A 193 2.59 -4.95 -9.86
N VAL A 194 3.24 -4.26 -8.93
CA VAL A 194 3.92 -2.99 -9.21
C VAL A 194 5.30 -3.23 -9.77
N LEU A 195 5.60 -2.55 -10.86
CA LEU A 195 6.95 -2.37 -11.40
C LEU A 195 7.15 -0.87 -11.62
N ALA A 196 8.14 -0.31 -10.94
CA ALA A 196 8.51 1.08 -11.11
C ALA A 196 9.99 1.16 -11.51
N VAL A 197 10.27 1.99 -12.50
CA VAL A 197 11.60 2.17 -13.06
C VAL A 197 11.94 3.65 -13.05
N SER A 198 13.04 3.99 -12.38
CA SER A 198 13.63 5.33 -12.47
C SER A 198 14.69 5.33 -13.55
N ILE A 199 14.62 6.29 -14.44
CA ILE A 199 15.53 6.44 -15.55
C ILE A 199 16.41 7.66 -15.30
N THR A 200 17.71 7.54 -15.54
CA THR A 200 18.68 8.64 -15.42
C THR A 200 18.32 9.72 -16.46
N ASP A 201 17.96 10.90 -15.99
CA ASP A 201 17.66 12.04 -16.86
C ASP A 201 18.96 12.64 -17.41
N ARG A 202 18.98 12.96 -18.69
CA ARG A 202 20.03 13.83 -19.26
C ARG A 202 19.70 15.26 -18.82
N ALA A 203 20.61 15.89 -18.14
CA ALA A 203 20.46 17.23 -17.61
C ALA A 203 19.68 18.16 -18.57
N GLY A 204 18.48 18.56 -18.18
CA GLY A 204 17.68 19.56 -18.85
C GLY A 204 16.50 19.10 -19.71
N SER A 205 16.24 17.79 -19.85
CA SER A 205 15.08 17.32 -20.60
C SER A 205 13.93 16.93 -19.67
N GLY A 206 13.21 17.82 -19.09
CA GLY A 206 12.07 17.54 -18.20
C GLY A 206 10.93 16.69 -18.78
N ASN A 207 11.23 15.74 -19.68
CA ASN A 207 10.30 14.90 -20.41
C ASN A 207 10.66 13.42 -20.27
N SER A 208 10.39 12.86 -19.11
CA SER A 208 10.57 11.43 -18.82
C SER A 208 9.79 10.47 -19.75
N SER A 209 8.76 10.94 -20.44
CA SER A 209 7.94 10.12 -21.35
C SER A 209 8.67 9.71 -22.64
N LEU A 210 9.53 10.54 -23.20
CA LEU A 210 10.31 10.22 -24.39
C LEU A 210 11.36 9.11 -24.15
N LEU A 211 11.87 9.02 -22.92
CA LEU A 211 12.86 8.02 -22.54
C LEU A 211 12.28 6.60 -22.42
N ILE A 212 11.00 6.48 -22.07
CA ILE A 212 10.30 5.19 -21.99
C ILE A 212 10.09 4.59 -23.39
N TYR A 213 9.78 5.43 -24.38
CA TYR A 213 9.63 4.98 -25.77
C TYR A 213 10.92 4.39 -26.35
N GLU A 214 12.07 4.99 -26.10
CA GLU A 214 13.36 4.47 -26.58
C GLU A 214 13.79 3.17 -25.88
N LEU A 215 13.32 2.92 -24.67
CA LEU A 215 13.64 1.69 -23.92
C LEU A 215 12.79 0.50 -24.39
N ILE A 216 11.56 0.76 -24.84
CA ILE A 216 10.62 -0.27 -25.34
C ILE A 216 10.89 -0.61 -26.81
N ALA A 217 11.48 0.31 -27.58
CA ALA A 217 11.74 0.15 -29.02
C ALA A 217 13.06 -0.61 -29.35
N ARG A 218 13.81 -1.05 -28.35
CA ARG A 218 15.02 -1.87 -28.48
C ARG A 218 14.84 -3.23 -27.84
#